data_0b2d7ab1e7fa7714dfd6b9bb40a6a7f7
#
_entry.id   0b2d7ab1e7fa7714dfd6b9bb40a6a7f7
#
_cell.length_a   1.000
_cell.length_b   1.000
_cell.length_c   1.000
_cell.angle_alpha   90.00
_cell.angle_beta   90.00
_cell.angle_gamma   90.00
#
_symmetry.space_group_name_H-M   'P 1'
#
loop_
_entity.id
_entity.type
_entity.pdbx_description
1 polymer ?
#
loop_
_entity_poly.entity_id
_entity_poly.type
_entity_poly.pdbx_seq_one_letter_code
_entity_poly.pdbx_strand_id
1 'polypeptide(L)' 'MQFTVTYARYWPERRRLEFAASGIRNGCIFTVVTDVICLKEPATAEHVHLVALARLTEIFRQRSASGH' A
#
# COMPACT_ATOMS: atom_id res chain seq x y z
N MET A 1 0.07 10.82 7.46
CA MET A 1 0.07 10.44 6.03
C MET A 1 -1.36 10.36 5.53
N GLN A 2 -1.65 11.02 4.43
CA GLN A 2 -2.95 10.94 3.77
C GLN A 2 -2.75 10.36 2.39
N PHE A 3 -3.59 9.40 2.02
CA PHE A 3 -3.45 8.77 0.72
C PHE A 3 -4.79 8.19 0.24
N THR A 4 -4.86 7.95 -1.06
CA THR A 4 -5.99 7.29 -1.71
C THR A 4 -5.46 6.12 -2.52
N VAL A 5 -6.13 4.97 -2.41
CA VAL A 5 -5.84 3.82 -3.28
C VAL A 5 -6.54 4.08 -4.62
N THR A 6 -5.74 4.23 -5.67
CA THR A 6 -6.27 4.55 -7.00
C THR A 6 -6.49 3.32 -7.86
N TYR A 7 -5.92 2.18 -7.44
CA TYR A 7 -6.00 0.92 -8.17
C TYR A 7 -5.75 -0.21 -7.19
N ALA A 8 -6.50 -1.30 -7.33
CA ALA A 8 -6.26 -2.50 -6.53
C ALA A 8 -6.69 -3.73 -7.32
N ARG A 9 -5.87 -4.77 -7.30
CA ARG A 9 -6.17 -6.04 -7.94
C ARG A 9 -5.61 -7.17 -7.08
N TYR A 10 -6.44 -8.18 -6.82
CA TYR A 10 -6.04 -9.34 -6.07
C TYR A 10 -5.71 -10.51 -7.00
N TRP A 11 -4.59 -11.17 -6.74
CA TRP A 11 -4.13 -12.34 -7.49
C TRP A 11 -4.25 -13.58 -6.59
N PRO A 12 -5.34 -14.37 -6.71
CA PRO A 12 -5.58 -15.49 -5.80
C PRO A 12 -4.50 -16.54 -5.84
N GLU A 13 -3.96 -16.85 -7.02
CA GLU A 13 -2.94 -17.88 -7.18
C GLU A 13 -1.63 -17.52 -6.52
N ARG A 14 -1.37 -16.24 -6.31
CA ARG A 14 -0.16 -15.75 -5.65
C ARG A 14 -0.43 -15.25 -4.24
N ARG A 15 -1.71 -15.16 -3.88
CA ARG A 15 -2.15 -14.56 -2.61
C ARG A 15 -1.55 -13.18 -2.41
N ARG A 16 -1.57 -12.37 -3.46
CA ARG A 16 -1.04 -11.01 -3.45
C ARG A 16 -2.08 -10.02 -3.87
N LEU A 17 -2.08 -8.89 -3.15
CA LEU A 17 -2.86 -7.72 -3.52
C LEU A 17 -1.90 -6.71 -4.13
N GLU A 18 -2.11 -6.39 -5.41
CA GLU A 18 -1.39 -5.33 -6.11
C GLU A 18 -2.20 -4.06 -5.99
N PHE A 19 -1.56 -2.96 -5.66
CA PHE A 19 -2.27 -1.70 -5.56
C PHE A 19 -1.38 -0.52 -5.91
N ALA A 20 -2.04 0.60 -6.26
CA ALA A 20 -1.40 1.89 -6.44
C ALA A 20 -2.04 2.88 -5.47
N ALA A 21 -1.23 3.70 -4.85
CA ALA A 21 -1.69 4.71 -3.92
C ALA A 21 -0.97 6.02 -4.18
N SER A 22 -1.71 7.12 -4.05
CA SER A 22 -1.16 8.47 -4.17
C SER A 22 -1.57 9.27 -2.95
N GLY A 23 -0.68 10.11 -2.46
CA GLY A 23 -1.00 10.91 -1.29
C GLY A 23 0.08 11.90 -0.94
N ILE A 24 0.05 12.36 0.30
CA ILE A 24 0.98 13.35 0.84
C ILE A 24 1.59 12.80 2.12
N ARG A 25 2.91 12.91 2.23
CA ARG A 25 3.65 12.54 3.43
C ARG A 25 4.72 13.58 3.68
N ASN A 26 4.69 14.21 4.86
CA ASN A 26 5.66 15.24 5.25
C ASN A 26 5.72 16.38 4.23
N GLY A 27 4.56 16.80 3.70
CA GLY A 27 4.49 17.87 2.72
C GLY A 27 4.87 17.50 1.31
N CYS A 28 5.24 16.24 1.06
CA CYS A 28 5.66 15.77 -0.26
C CYS A 28 4.61 14.84 -0.86
N ILE A 29 4.29 15.05 -2.13
CA ILE A 29 3.38 14.18 -2.87
C ILE A 29 4.13 12.90 -3.22
N PHE A 30 3.45 11.76 -3.05
CA PHE A 30 4.03 10.47 -3.44
C PHE A 30 3.04 9.67 -4.26
N THR A 31 3.57 8.78 -5.08
CA THR A 31 2.80 7.73 -5.78
C THR A 31 3.59 6.44 -5.64
N VAL A 32 2.93 5.38 -5.19
CA VAL A 32 3.54 4.07 -4.97
C VAL A 32 2.72 3.02 -5.68
N VAL A 33 3.38 2.16 -6.45
CA VAL A 33 2.78 0.96 -7.04
C VAL A 33 3.55 -0.21 -6.45
N THR A 34 2.85 -1.10 -5.76
CA THR A 34 3.49 -2.22 -5.08
C THR A 34 2.51 -3.36 -4.90
N ASP A 35 2.98 -4.45 -4.31
CA ASP A 35 2.12 -5.55 -3.91
C ASP A 35 2.41 -5.96 -2.48
N VAL A 36 1.49 -6.72 -1.91
CA VAL A 36 1.61 -7.19 -0.54
C VAL A 36 0.98 -8.57 -0.44
N ILE A 37 1.56 -9.43 0.39
CA ILE A 37 0.99 -10.75 0.64
C ILE A 37 -0.32 -10.57 1.41
N CYS A 38 -1.39 -11.18 0.88
CA CYS A 38 -2.70 -11.11 1.48
C CYS A 38 -3.37 -12.47 1.30
N LEU A 39 -3.56 -13.20 2.39
CA LEU A 39 -4.00 -14.60 2.32
C LEU A 39 -5.42 -14.74 1.77
N LYS A 40 -6.25 -13.73 1.96
CA LYS A 40 -7.62 -13.69 1.44
C LYS A 40 -7.84 -12.37 0.74
N GLU A 41 -8.68 -12.38 -0.29
CA GLU A 41 -9.06 -11.16 -0.98
C GLU A 41 -9.76 -10.20 -0.02
N PRO A 42 -9.33 -8.94 0.06
CA PRO A 42 -10.03 -7.95 0.88
C PRO A 42 -11.46 -7.75 0.38
N ALA A 43 -12.42 -7.82 1.29
CA ALA A 43 -13.85 -7.81 0.93
C ALA A 43 -14.40 -6.41 0.69
N THR A 44 -13.75 -5.37 1.26
CA THR A 44 -14.27 -4.00 1.19
C THR A 44 -13.16 -3.02 0.83
N ALA A 45 -13.56 -1.84 0.34
CA ALA A 45 -12.61 -0.77 0.05
C ALA A 45 -11.85 -0.34 1.32
N GLU A 46 -12.53 -0.35 2.47
CA GLU A 46 -11.91 -0.04 3.74
C GLU A 46 -10.81 -1.04 4.09
N HIS A 47 -11.06 -2.31 3.86
CA HIS A 47 -10.04 -3.35 4.10
C HIS A 47 -8.85 -3.18 3.18
N VAL A 48 -9.09 -2.86 1.90
CA VAL A 48 -8.01 -2.56 0.96
C VAL A 48 -7.19 -1.38 1.46
N HIS A 49 -7.86 -0.33 1.95
CA HIS A 49 -7.18 0.84 2.49
C HIS A 49 -6.29 0.48 3.68
N LEU A 50 -6.78 -0.36 4.59
CA LEU A 50 -6.00 -0.78 5.77
C LEU A 50 -4.78 -1.59 5.38
N VAL A 51 -4.93 -2.50 4.41
CA VAL A 51 -3.81 -3.30 3.91
C VAL A 51 -2.78 -2.39 3.25
N ALA A 52 -3.24 -1.43 2.45
CA ALA A 52 -2.37 -0.47 1.79
C ALA A 52 -1.63 0.39 2.82
N LEU A 53 -2.32 0.83 3.87
CA LEU A 53 -1.70 1.62 4.93
C LEU A 53 -0.57 0.86 5.60
N ALA A 54 -0.79 -0.40 5.92
CA ALA A 54 0.24 -1.23 6.54
C ALA A 54 1.48 -1.35 5.64
N ARG A 55 1.24 -1.58 4.34
CA ARG A 55 2.35 -1.74 3.40
C ARG A 55 3.10 -0.44 3.18
N LEU A 56 2.40 0.68 3.03
CA LEU A 56 3.02 1.98 2.86
C LEU A 56 3.86 2.36 4.08
N THR A 57 3.33 2.10 5.27
CA THR A 57 4.06 2.36 6.52
C THR A 57 5.36 1.57 6.55
N GLU A 58 5.33 0.31 6.14
CA GLU A 58 6.51 -0.53 6.08
C GLU A 58 7.53 0.00 5.07
N ILE A 59 7.07 0.37 3.86
CA ILE A 59 7.95 0.91 2.83
C ILE A 59 8.65 2.17 3.31
N PHE A 60 7.91 3.11 3.89
CA PHE A 60 8.48 4.37 4.36
C PHE A 60 9.42 4.18 5.54
N ARG A 61 9.11 3.21 6.40
CA ARG A 61 10.00 2.87 7.52
C ARG A 61 11.33 2.32 7.02
N GLN A 62 11.30 1.42 6.03
CA GLN A 62 12.50 0.86 5.44
C GLN A 62 13.35 1.91 4.75
N ARG A 63 12.71 2.82 4.02
CA ARG A 63 13.43 3.91 3.34
C ARG A 63 14.07 4.86 4.33
N SER A 64 13.39 5.16 5.42
CA SER A 64 13.95 6.00 6.47
C SER A 64 15.16 5.35 7.11
N ALA A 65 15.10 4.03 7.36
CA ALA A 65 16.21 3.29 7.94
C ALA A 65 17.40 3.24 6.99
N SER A 66 17.17 3.07 5.69
CA SER A 66 18.24 2.98 4.70
C SER A 66 18.77 4.35 4.29
N GLY A 67 18.10 5.42 4.65
CA GLY A 67 18.53 6.79 4.37
C GLY A 67 19.65 7.29 5.26
N HIS A 68 20.05 6.49 6.18
CA HIS A 68 21.18 6.81 7.05
C HIS A 68 22.49 6.24 6.47
#